data_669f545fb99c699ad04c59c4b0405614
#
_entry.id   669f545fb99c699ad04c59c4b0405614
#
_cell.length_a   1.000
_cell.length_b   1.000
_cell.length_c   1.000
_cell.angle_alpha   90.00
_cell.angle_beta   90.00
_cell.angle_gamma   90.00
#
_symmetry.space_group_name_H-M   'P 1'
#
loop_
_entity.id
_entity.type
_entity.pdbx_description
1 polymer ?
#
loop_
_entity_poly.entity_id
_entity_poly.type
_entity_poly.pdbx_seq_one_letter_code
_entity_poly.pdbx_strand_id
1 'polypeptide(L)'
;GMMGIVSIPSIDVELPIYHYTTNEILEKGAGHLFGSSLPVGGKSTHSVITAHRGLPSAKMFTDLDELRNGDKFFIEVLGQKIAYKVDRIKTVKPEDTQDMKIIEGEDLVTLVTCTPYGQNTHRLLVRGHRVAYNAGDEVKEPTHRRIPWAHILCIMLGVFLAVDCYMLAVRLRRNKGR
;
A
#
# COMPACT_ATOMS: atom_id res chain seq x y z
N GLY A 1 22.68 -6.50 -9.45
CA GLY A 1 21.77 -6.69 -10.59
C GLY A 1 20.33 -6.72 -10.13
N MET A 2 19.41 -6.51 -11.03
CA MET A 2 17.97 -6.67 -10.80
C MET A 2 17.61 -8.15 -10.64
N MET A 3 16.81 -8.47 -9.63
CA MET A 3 16.35 -9.85 -9.36
C MET A 3 14.98 -10.13 -9.98
N GLY A 4 14.11 -9.13 -10.02
CA GLY A 4 12.74 -9.25 -10.48
C GLY A 4 11.99 -7.94 -10.35
N ILE A 5 10.67 -8.00 -10.43
CA ILE A 5 9.76 -6.86 -10.30
C ILE A 5 8.70 -7.18 -9.26
N VAL A 6 8.37 -6.23 -8.39
CA VAL A 6 7.19 -6.28 -7.55
C VAL A 6 6.11 -5.38 -8.13
N SER A 7 4.90 -5.92 -8.31
CA SER A 7 3.72 -5.20 -8.81
C SER A 7 2.58 -5.27 -7.81
N ILE A 8 2.00 -4.11 -7.49
CA ILE A 8 0.88 -3.96 -6.55
C ILE A 8 -0.21 -3.11 -7.23
N PRO A 9 -1.08 -3.73 -8.04
CA PRO A 9 -2.03 -3.00 -8.89
C PRO A 9 -2.99 -2.09 -8.12
N SER A 10 -3.42 -2.50 -6.92
CA SER A 10 -4.38 -1.75 -6.10
C SER A 10 -3.89 -0.36 -5.68
N ILE A 11 -2.58 -0.18 -5.58
CA ILE A 11 -1.94 1.10 -5.23
C ILE A 11 -1.05 1.65 -6.36
N ASP A 12 -1.16 1.11 -7.58
CA ASP A 12 -0.41 1.53 -8.76
C ASP A 12 1.11 1.60 -8.53
N VAL A 13 1.68 0.51 -8.04
CA VAL A 13 3.11 0.36 -7.78
C VAL A 13 3.67 -0.75 -8.65
N GLU A 14 4.75 -0.47 -9.37
CA GLU A 14 5.58 -1.42 -10.07
C GLU A 14 7.04 -1.01 -9.89
N LEU A 15 7.84 -1.84 -9.22
CA LEU A 15 9.22 -1.52 -8.86
C LEU A 15 10.16 -2.68 -9.17
N PRO A 16 11.34 -2.40 -9.72
CA PRO A 16 12.42 -3.40 -9.81
C PRO A 16 12.89 -3.79 -8.41
N ILE A 17 13.16 -5.07 -8.22
CA ILE A 17 13.75 -5.63 -7.00
C ILE A 17 15.23 -5.85 -7.24
N TYR A 18 16.06 -5.30 -6.37
CA TYR A 18 17.52 -5.44 -6.39
C TYR A 18 18.02 -6.24 -5.20
N HIS A 19 19.25 -6.76 -5.29
CA HIS A 19 19.93 -7.35 -4.16
C HIS A 19 20.30 -6.28 -3.13
N TYR A 20 20.12 -6.58 -1.86
CA TYR A 20 20.42 -5.74 -0.70
C TYR A 20 19.50 -4.52 -0.55
N THR A 21 19.71 -3.81 0.55
CA THR A 21 18.87 -2.67 0.98
C THR A 21 19.71 -1.45 1.30
N THR A 22 20.78 -1.23 0.51
CA THR A 22 21.61 -0.02 0.66
C THR A 22 20.82 1.21 0.16
N ASN A 23 21.18 2.40 0.63
CA ASN A 23 20.51 3.63 0.20
C ASN A 23 20.50 3.79 -1.32
N GLU A 24 21.63 3.49 -1.99
CA GLU A 24 21.74 3.55 -3.45
C GLU A 24 20.75 2.63 -4.18
N ILE A 25 20.44 1.48 -3.59
CA ILE A 25 19.47 0.53 -4.12
C ILE A 25 18.05 1.07 -3.89
N LEU A 26 17.76 1.50 -2.68
CA LEU A 26 16.42 1.97 -2.29
C LEU A 26 16.01 3.27 -3.00
N GLU A 27 16.95 4.06 -3.49
CA GLU A 27 16.69 5.21 -4.36
C GLU A 27 16.24 4.81 -5.77
N LYS A 28 16.60 3.60 -6.23
CA LYS A 28 16.30 3.09 -7.59
C LYS A 28 15.07 2.18 -7.64
N GLY A 29 14.68 1.57 -6.52
CA GLY A 29 13.59 0.62 -6.47
C GLY A 29 13.45 -0.07 -5.12
N ALA A 30 12.93 -1.28 -5.16
CA ALA A 30 12.83 -2.14 -3.98
C ALA A 30 14.11 -2.96 -3.78
N GLY A 31 14.47 -3.21 -2.54
CA GLY A 31 15.62 -4.01 -2.15
C GLY A 31 15.18 -5.32 -1.49
N HIS A 32 15.83 -6.42 -1.83
CA HIS A 32 15.69 -7.70 -1.14
C HIS A 32 16.56 -7.69 0.13
N LEU A 33 15.91 -7.97 1.28
CA LEU A 33 16.59 -7.98 2.57
C LEU A 33 17.54 -9.18 2.65
N PHE A 34 18.83 -8.91 2.86
CA PHE A 34 19.84 -9.95 3.05
C PHE A 34 19.47 -10.85 4.24
N GLY A 35 19.60 -12.16 4.06
CA GLY A 35 19.26 -13.18 5.06
C GLY A 35 17.81 -13.66 5.01
N SER A 36 16.92 -13.04 4.23
CA SER A 36 15.63 -13.60 3.89
C SER A 36 15.70 -14.53 2.66
N SER A 37 14.66 -15.34 2.42
CA SER A 37 14.60 -16.20 1.24
C SER A 37 14.58 -15.39 -0.06
N LEU A 38 15.14 -15.93 -1.13
CA LEU A 38 15.03 -15.30 -2.47
C LEU A 38 13.54 -15.22 -2.89
N PRO A 39 13.14 -14.20 -3.67
CA PRO A 39 11.75 -13.99 -4.06
C PRO A 39 11.28 -14.90 -5.21
N VAL A 40 11.72 -16.15 -5.19
CA VAL A 40 11.40 -17.17 -6.21
C VAL A 40 10.24 -18.07 -5.79
N GLY A 41 9.70 -17.87 -4.59
CA GLY A 41 8.67 -18.70 -3.99
C GLY A 41 9.17 -20.08 -3.56
N GLY A 42 8.28 -20.88 -3.00
CA GLY A 42 8.54 -22.24 -2.56
C GLY A 42 8.12 -22.49 -1.13
N LYS A 43 7.89 -23.77 -0.79
CA LYS A 43 7.54 -24.16 0.59
C LYS A 43 8.66 -23.84 1.56
N SER A 44 8.28 -23.39 2.74
CA SER A 44 9.21 -23.00 3.81
C SER A 44 10.15 -21.87 3.38
N THR A 45 9.61 -20.88 2.63
CA THR A 45 10.33 -19.67 2.26
C THR A 45 9.62 -18.42 2.77
N HIS A 46 10.39 -17.40 3.12
CA HIS A 46 9.88 -16.08 3.46
C HIS A 46 10.82 -15.01 2.90
N SER A 47 10.43 -14.41 1.80
CA SER A 47 11.17 -13.30 1.19
C SER A 47 10.74 -11.96 1.78
N VAL A 48 11.69 -11.07 2.01
CA VAL A 48 11.42 -9.73 2.53
C VAL A 48 11.91 -8.70 1.53
N ILE A 49 11.00 -7.84 1.08
CA ILE A 49 11.24 -6.80 0.08
C ILE A 49 10.91 -5.46 0.71
N THR A 50 11.86 -4.54 0.70
CA THR A 50 11.71 -3.22 1.29
C THR A 50 11.87 -2.12 0.26
N ALA A 51 11.13 -1.02 0.42
CA ALA A 51 11.30 0.19 -0.36
C ALA A 51 11.01 1.42 0.49
N HIS A 52 11.48 2.58 0.02
CA HIS A 52 11.27 3.85 0.69
C HIS A 52 9.78 4.25 0.77
N ARG A 53 9.47 5.09 1.74
CA ARG A 53 8.22 5.82 1.87
C ARG A 53 8.51 7.31 1.86
N GLY A 54 7.77 8.06 1.01
CA GLY A 54 7.89 9.52 0.97
C GLY A 54 9.14 10.04 0.27
N LEU A 55 9.70 9.27 -0.67
CA LEU A 55 10.78 9.76 -1.52
C LEU A 55 10.22 10.78 -2.51
N PRO A 56 10.74 12.04 -2.56
CA PRO A 56 10.18 13.08 -3.42
C PRO A 56 10.21 12.76 -4.92
N SER A 57 11.19 11.95 -5.35
CA SER A 57 11.43 11.60 -6.75
C SER A 57 10.61 10.41 -7.26
N ALA A 58 10.04 9.59 -6.36
CA ALA A 58 9.35 8.36 -6.75
C ALA A 58 8.34 7.90 -5.70
N LYS A 59 7.25 7.29 -6.17
CA LYS A 59 6.17 6.80 -5.31
C LYS A 59 6.62 5.70 -4.35
N MET A 60 7.45 4.76 -4.82
CA MET A 60 7.94 3.62 -4.06
C MET A 60 6.82 2.91 -3.26
N PHE A 61 7.02 2.62 -1.97
CA PHE A 61 6.01 2.06 -1.08
C PHE A 61 5.26 3.12 -0.25
N THR A 62 5.09 4.33 -0.81
CA THR A 62 4.43 5.44 -0.10
C THR A 62 3.01 5.08 0.34
N ASP A 63 2.25 4.43 -0.53
CA ASP A 63 0.85 4.07 -0.28
C ASP A 63 0.67 2.62 0.21
N LEU A 64 1.73 1.97 0.70
CA LEU A 64 1.67 0.58 1.17
C LEU A 64 0.67 0.41 2.33
N ASP A 65 0.39 1.47 3.09
CA ASP A 65 -0.61 1.49 4.17
C ASP A 65 -2.08 1.53 3.67
N GLU A 66 -2.28 1.69 2.38
CA GLU A 66 -3.61 1.57 1.78
C GLU A 66 -4.03 0.12 1.52
N LEU A 67 -3.07 -0.82 1.52
CA LEU A 67 -3.35 -2.25 1.34
C LEU A 67 -4.17 -2.79 2.51
N ARG A 68 -4.99 -3.79 2.19
CA ARG A 68 -5.85 -4.51 3.15
C ARG A 68 -5.70 -6.01 3.00
N ASN A 69 -6.08 -6.75 4.04
CA ASN A 69 -6.16 -8.19 3.95
C ASN A 69 -7.07 -8.60 2.79
N GLY A 70 -6.58 -9.48 1.93
CA GLY A 70 -7.26 -9.93 0.72
C GLY A 70 -6.74 -9.31 -0.57
N ASP A 71 -6.08 -8.14 -0.52
CA ASP A 71 -5.43 -7.54 -1.68
C ASP A 71 -4.33 -8.45 -2.23
N LYS A 72 -4.02 -8.30 -3.52
CA LYS A 72 -2.99 -9.11 -4.17
C LYS A 72 -1.83 -8.26 -4.62
N PHE A 73 -0.64 -8.83 -4.54
CA PHE A 73 0.56 -8.32 -5.17
C PHE A 73 1.32 -9.45 -5.86
N PHE A 74 2.19 -9.09 -6.78
CA PHE A 74 2.84 -10.03 -7.67
C PHE A 74 4.35 -9.83 -7.64
N ILE A 75 5.09 -10.93 -7.75
CA ILE A 75 6.53 -10.94 -7.95
C ILE A 75 6.80 -11.58 -9.30
N GLU A 76 7.44 -10.83 -10.20
CA GLU A 76 7.93 -11.38 -11.45
C GLU A 76 9.43 -11.64 -11.32
N VAL A 77 9.83 -12.89 -11.48
CA VAL A 77 11.21 -13.34 -11.32
C VAL A 77 11.48 -14.51 -12.26
N LEU A 78 12.63 -14.52 -12.93
CA LEU A 78 13.01 -15.57 -13.89
C LEU A 78 11.93 -15.87 -14.95
N GLY A 79 11.20 -14.83 -15.40
CA GLY A 79 10.11 -14.96 -16.36
C GLY A 79 8.83 -15.61 -15.83
N GLN A 80 8.73 -15.81 -14.51
CA GLN A 80 7.54 -16.35 -13.85
C GLN A 80 6.88 -15.26 -12.99
N LYS A 81 5.55 -15.18 -13.06
CA LYS A 81 4.75 -14.33 -12.18
C LYS A 81 4.18 -15.15 -11.03
N ILE A 82 4.42 -14.69 -9.84
CA ILE A 82 4.03 -15.30 -8.58
C ILE A 82 3.05 -14.38 -7.88
N ALA A 83 1.85 -14.89 -7.54
CA ALA A 83 0.82 -14.11 -6.86
C ALA A 83 0.84 -14.38 -5.35
N TYR A 84 0.74 -13.30 -4.58
CA TYR A 84 0.60 -13.33 -3.12
C TYR A 84 -0.65 -12.56 -2.72
N LYS A 85 -1.39 -13.10 -1.74
CA LYS A 85 -2.57 -12.47 -1.16
C LYS A 85 -2.24 -11.99 0.25
N VAL A 86 -2.49 -10.72 0.52
CA VAL A 86 -2.24 -10.12 1.83
C VAL A 86 -3.06 -10.80 2.91
N ASP A 87 -2.39 -11.29 3.93
CA ASP A 87 -2.98 -11.98 5.08
C ASP A 87 -2.68 -11.32 6.42
N ARG A 88 -1.63 -10.48 6.48
CA ARG A 88 -1.25 -9.80 7.72
C ARG A 88 -0.66 -8.41 7.44
N ILE A 89 -1.15 -7.42 8.18
CA ILE A 89 -0.60 -6.06 8.18
C ILE A 89 -0.27 -5.71 9.62
N LYS A 90 0.97 -5.29 9.88
CA LYS A 90 1.47 -4.99 11.22
C LYS A 90 2.46 -3.83 11.20
N THR A 91 2.42 -3.01 12.23
CA THR A 91 3.46 -2.00 12.50
C THR A 91 4.33 -2.49 13.66
N VAL A 92 5.63 -2.49 13.45
CA VAL A 92 6.62 -2.98 14.41
C VAL A 92 7.75 -1.98 14.59
N LYS A 93 8.55 -2.14 15.63
CA LYS A 93 9.82 -1.41 15.78
C LYS A 93 10.85 -1.93 14.77
N PRO A 94 11.85 -1.11 14.37
CA PRO A 94 12.84 -1.51 13.38
C PRO A 94 13.64 -2.77 13.72
N GLU A 95 13.85 -3.03 15.00
CA GLU A 95 14.57 -4.20 15.54
C GLU A 95 13.72 -5.47 15.65
N ASP A 96 12.39 -5.37 15.51
CA ASP A 96 11.49 -6.52 15.61
C ASP A 96 11.36 -7.24 14.26
N THR A 97 12.04 -8.37 14.15
CA THR A 97 12.06 -9.21 12.94
C THR A 97 11.25 -10.51 13.08
N GLN A 98 10.47 -10.68 14.16
CA GLN A 98 9.78 -11.94 14.44
C GLN A 98 8.77 -12.33 13.34
N ASP A 99 8.07 -11.34 12.77
CA ASP A 99 7.08 -11.56 11.73
C ASP A 99 7.69 -11.81 10.33
N MET A 100 9.02 -11.77 10.20
CA MET A 100 9.75 -12.04 8.95
C MET A 100 10.41 -13.42 8.93
N LYS A 101 10.22 -14.24 9.97
CA LYS A 101 10.79 -15.58 10.05
C LYS A 101 10.10 -16.53 9.09
N ILE A 102 10.85 -17.53 8.61
CA ILE A 102 10.31 -18.63 7.83
C ILE A 102 9.31 -19.43 8.70
N ILE A 103 8.17 -19.75 8.12
CA ILE A 103 7.17 -20.64 8.69
C ILE A 103 7.21 -21.93 7.87
N GLU A 104 7.36 -23.08 8.54
CA GLU A 104 7.45 -24.36 7.86
C GLU A 104 6.19 -24.64 7.03
N GLY A 105 6.39 -25.06 5.79
CA GLY A 105 5.32 -25.35 4.85
C GLY A 105 4.74 -24.13 4.10
N GLU A 106 4.95 -22.92 4.61
CA GLU A 106 4.41 -21.69 4.02
C GLU A 106 5.33 -21.12 2.92
N ASP A 107 4.73 -20.41 1.97
CA ASP A 107 5.39 -19.60 0.93
C ASP A 107 4.95 -18.16 1.12
N LEU A 108 5.83 -17.34 1.72
CA LEU A 108 5.52 -16.01 2.19
C LEU A 108 6.41 -14.94 1.56
N VAL A 109 5.81 -13.78 1.35
CA VAL A 109 6.53 -12.53 1.05
C VAL A 109 6.03 -11.43 1.97
N THR A 110 6.96 -10.67 2.56
CA THR A 110 6.62 -9.47 3.33
C THR A 110 7.18 -8.23 2.63
N LEU A 111 6.29 -7.28 2.33
CA LEU A 111 6.64 -5.94 1.87
C LEU A 111 6.86 -5.05 3.09
N VAL A 112 7.95 -4.28 3.10
CA VAL A 112 8.36 -3.48 4.26
C VAL A 112 8.59 -2.03 3.85
N THR A 113 8.07 -1.10 4.63
CA THR A 113 8.38 0.33 4.48
C THR A 113 8.44 1.04 5.83
N CYS A 114 8.96 2.26 5.84
CA CYS A 114 8.98 3.11 7.02
C CYS A 114 7.60 3.69 7.35
N THR A 115 7.31 3.86 8.63
CA THR A 115 6.05 4.47 9.13
C THR A 115 6.27 5.10 10.50
N PRO A 116 5.47 6.11 10.95
CA PRO A 116 4.56 6.95 10.16
C PRO A 116 5.30 7.78 9.09
N TYR A 117 4.57 8.26 8.09
CA TYR A 117 5.13 9.09 7.03
C TYR A 117 5.92 10.30 7.60
N GLY A 118 7.14 10.51 7.13
CA GLY A 118 8.04 11.59 7.56
C GLY A 118 8.73 11.37 8.91
N GLN A 119 8.20 10.53 9.83
CA GLN A 119 8.82 10.21 11.12
C GLN A 119 9.72 8.98 11.06
N ASN A 120 9.30 7.95 10.32
CA ASN A 120 10.08 6.73 10.03
C ASN A 120 10.54 5.94 11.27
N THR A 121 9.84 6.10 12.40
CA THR A 121 10.20 5.49 13.69
C THR A 121 9.90 3.99 13.78
N HIS A 122 9.01 3.50 12.92
CA HIS A 122 8.56 2.11 12.86
C HIS A 122 8.67 1.55 11.44
N ARG A 123 8.35 0.27 11.30
CA ARG A 123 8.23 -0.42 10.02
C ARG A 123 6.81 -0.93 9.85
N LEU A 124 6.22 -0.64 8.69
CA LEU A 124 4.98 -1.26 8.25
C LEU A 124 5.33 -2.54 7.51
N LEU A 125 4.77 -3.65 7.95
CA LEU A 125 4.89 -4.97 7.36
C LEU A 125 3.56 -5.33 6.71
N VAL A 126 3.58 -5.65 5.43
CA VAL A 126 2.44 -6.20 4.69
C VAL A 126 2.84 -7.56 4.17
N ARG A 127 2.38 -8.62 4.84
CA ARG A 127 2.69 -10.00 4.49
C ARG A 127 1.62 -10.58 3.58
N GLY A 128 2.05 -11.34 2.58
CA GLY A 128 1.19 -12.17 1.74
C GLY A 128 1.64 -13.61 1.72
N HIS A 129 0.67 -14.53 1.61
CA HIS A 129 0.89 -15.94 1.33
C HIS A 129 0.65 -16.25 -0.15
N ARG A 130 1.32 -17.27 -0.66
CA ARG A 130 1.21 -17.73 -2.04
C ARG A 130 -0.22 -18.10 -2.42
N VAL A 131 -0.69 -17.63 -3.57
CA VAL A 131 -1.95 -18.04 -4.19
C VAL A 131 -1.75 -18.40 -5.66
N ALA A 132 -2.75 -19.03 -6.28
CA ALA A 132 -2.73 -19.27 -7.73
C ALA A 132 -2.72 -17.93 -8.48
N TYR A 133 -1.84 -17.82 -9.46
CA TYR A 133 -1.78 -16.64 -10.33
C TYR A 133 -2.93 -16.67 -11.35
N ASN A 134 -3.66 -15.57 -11.45
CA ASN A 134 -4.64 -15.33 -12.50
C ASN A 134 -4.35 -13.97 -13.15
N ALA A 135 -4.21 -13.92 -14.47
CA ALA A 135 -3.91 -12.69 -15.19
C ALA A 135 -4.98 -11.59 -15.00
N GLY A 136 -6.23 -11.97 -14.77
CA GLY A 136 -7.32 -11.04 -14.45
C GLY A 136 -7.15 -10.26 -13.14
N ASP A 137 -6.34 -10.77 -12.21
CA ASP A 137 -6.09 -10.13 -10.91
C ASP A 137 -5.11 -8.93 -11.02
N GLU A 138 -4.41 -8.78 -12.15
CA GLU A 138 -3.54 -7.63 -12.42
C GLU A 138 -4.32 -6.41 -12.91
N VAL A 139 -5.59 -6.58 -13.24
CA VAL A 139 -6.44 -5.45 -13.63
C VAL A 139 -6.62 -4.55 -12.41
N LYS A 140 -6.24 -3.29 -12.57
CA LYS A 140 -6.37 -2.25 -11.54
C LYS A 140 -7.84 -2.10 -11.14
N GLU A 141 -8.29 -2.83 -10.11
CA GLU A 141 -9.45 -2.40 -9.37
C GLU A 141 -8.95 -1.34 -8.38
N PRO A 142 -9.39 -0.09 -8.51
CA PRO A 142 -9.03 0.95 -7.54
C PRO A 142 -9.68 0.59 -6.21
N THR A 143 -8.98 -0.24 -5.41
CA THR A 143 -9.36 -0.55 -4.05
C THR A 143 -9.21 0.73 -3.23
N HIS A 144 -10.33 1.26 -2.81
CA HIS A 144 -10.47 2.39 -1.89
C HIS A 144 -10.11 3.77 -2.44
N ARG A 145 -10.98 4.27 -3.34
CA ARG A 145 -11.13 5.72 -3.53
C ARG A 145 -11.35 6.33 -2.14
N ARG A 146 -10.32 6.95 -1.57
CA ARG A 146 -10.53 7.86 -0.42
C ARG A 146 -11.59 8.84 -0.89
N ILE A 147 -12.78 8.77 -0.30
CA ILE A 147 -13.80 9.80 -0.55
C ILE A 147 -13.14 11.08 -0.07
N PRO A 148 -12.87 12.05 -0.96
CA PRO A 148 -12.19 13.27 -0.53
C PRO A 148 -13.14 14.02 0.40
N TRP A 149 -12.86 13.94 1.69
CA TRP A 149 -13.65 14.59 2.75
C TRP A 149 -13.91 16.06 2.44
N ALA A 150 -12.99 16.71 1.69
CA ALA A 150 -13.17 18.05 1.19
C ALA A 150 -14.44 18.21 0.33
N HIS A 151 -14.76 17.25 -0.55
CA HIS A 151 -15.98 17.31 -1.36
C HIS A 151 -17.23 17.12 -0.51
N ILE A 152 -17.20 16.22 0.49
CA ILE A 152 -18.30 16.06 1.44
C ILE A 152 -18.52 17.35 2.23
N LEU A 153 -17.45 17.94 2.74
CA LEU A 153 -17.53 19.23 3.46
C LEU A 153 -18.07 20.34 2.57
N CYS A 154 -17.63 20.46 1.32
CA CYS A 154 -18.15 21.45 0.38
C CYS A 154 -19.66 21.26 0.09
N ILE A 155 -20.09 20.00 -0.09
CA ILE A 155 -21.52 19.70 -0.31
C ILE A 155 -22.33 20.05 0.94
N MET A 156 -21.86 19.67 2.13
CA MET A 156 -22.54 19.99 3.40
C MET A 156 -22.64 21.50 3.62
N LEU A 157 -21.56 22.23 3.34
CA LEU A 157 -21.54 23.70 3.44
C LEU A 157 -22.52 24.34 2.46
N GLY A 158 -22.55 23.84 1.21
CA GLY A 158 -23.48 24.32 0.17
C GLY A 158 -24.97 24.11 0.56
N VAL A 159 -25.29 22.95 1.10
CA VAL A 159 -26.65 22.65 1.61
C VAL A 159 -27.00 23.57 2.79
N PHE A 160 -26.07 23.79 3.74
CA PHE A 160 -26.29 24.67 4.86
C PHE A 160 -26.60 26.10 4.43
N LEU A 161 -25.78 26.65 3.53
CA LEU A 161 -26.01 28.00 2.97
C LEU A 161 -27.34 28.12 2.21
N ALA A 162 -27.73 27.09 1.45
CA ALA A 162 -29.01 27.08 0.75
C ALA A 162 -30.19 27.09 1.71
N VAL A 163 -30.11 26.34 2.82
CA VAL A 163 -31.16 26.34 3.87
C VAL A 163 -31.23 27.71 4.55
N ASP A 164 -30.09 28.31 4.90
CA ASP A 164 -30.06 29.64 5.52
C ASP A 164 -30.65 30.71 4.59
N CYS A 165 -30.26 30.72 3.32
CA CYS A 165 -30.87 31.63 2.32
C CYS A 165 -32.36 31.44 2.20
N TYR A 166 -32.86 30.20 2.16
CA TYR A 166 -34.27 29.88 2.12
C TYR A 166 -35.03 30.41 3.35
N MET A 167 -34.48 30.15 4.55
CA MET A 167 -35.06 30.62 5.82
C MET A 167 -35.10 32.15 5.90
N LEU A 168 -34.04 32.82 5.39
CA LEU A 168 -33.98 34.29 5.33
C LEU A 168 -35.07 34.83 4.36
N ALA A 169 -35.20 34.23 3.19
CA ALA A 169 -36.24 34.61 2.19
C ALA A 169 -37.66 34.45 2.75
N VAL A 170 -37.91 33.36 3.47
CA VAL A 170 -39.22 33.14 4.12
C VAL A 170 -39.50 34.19 5.21
N ARG A 171 -38.47 34.52 6.03
CA ARG A 171 -38.57 35.59 7.06
C ARG A 171 -38.89 36.96 6.43
N LEU A 172 -38.17 37.32 5.36
CA LEU A 172 -38.39 38.60 4.66
C LEU A 172 -39.80 38.68 4.01
N ARG A 173 -40.32 37.59 3.44
CA ARG A 173 -41.68 37.55 2.89
C ARG A 173 -42.73 37.71 4.01
N ARG A 174 -42.51 37.12 5.19
CA ARG A 174 -43.41 37.24 6.34
C ARG A 174 -43.46 38.68 6.89
N ASN A 175 -42.33 39.39 6.86
CA ASN A 175 -42.27 40.77 7.34
C ASN A 175 -42.84 41.80 6.36
N LYS A 176 -42.93 41.50 5.03
CA LYS A 176 -43.57 42.38 4.03
C LYS A 176 -45.08 42.25 3.98
N GLY A 177 -45.67 41.24 4.63
CA GLY A 177 -47.09 40.99 4.67
C GLY A 177 -47.79 41.44 5.96
N ARG A 178 -47.06 42.20 6.78
CA ARG A 178 -47.60 42.95 7.94
C ARG A 178 -47.47 44.44 7.68
#